data_7e7c1f062c95cf12cde86819329ba76f
#
_entry.id   7e7c1f062c95cf12cde86819329ba76f
#
_cell.length_a   1.000
_cell.length_b   1.000
_cell.length_c   1.000
_cell.angle_alpha   90.00
_cell.angle_beta   90.00
_cell.angle_gamma   90.00
#
_symmetry.space_group_name_H-M   'P 1'
#
loop_
_entity.id
_entity.type
_entity.pdbx_description
1 polymer ?
#
loop_
_entity_poly.entity_id
_entity_poly.type
_entity_poly.pdbx_seq_one_letter_code
_entity_poly.pdbx_strand_id
1 'polypeptide(L)'
;MDSKKNTEAVDCQRLILSLFQNKEGSEVCPIERLIVPGKEKIDLQRDVQILVPQHKGEVGTETLNIKLQPLIQKKVYGVEVAEFEPDGRSKKPPFIVGDKVIQIKSDYKIGVMNGTIGIISDPPSYAKEKDLFIQFDGHDEPKLITGDAKGNLAHANALTVHKMQGSEIPIVICVFHKSHSFSASRAMLYTAVTRAKNVCILIGDPWGLRKAADTIVVDRRRTLLDIWTKKEIEINENI
;
A
#
# COMPACT_ATOMS: atom_id res chain seq x y z
N MET A 1 -8.46 -1.49 29.19
CA MET A 1 -8.57 -2.35 27.98
C MET A 1 -7.79 -1.81 26.78
N ASP A 2 -7.56 -0.51 26.70
CA ASP A 2 -6.85 0.11 25.54
C ASP A 2 -5.35 -0.10 25.48
N SER A 3 -4.66 -0.22 26.62
CA SER A 3 -3.18 -0.35 26.65
C SER A 3 -2.68 -1.66 25.98
N LYS A 4 -3.34 -2.80 26.21
CA LYS A 4 -2.96 -4.07 25.55
C LYS A 4 -3.18 -4.06 24.05
N LYS A 5 -4.24 -3.40 23.57
CA LYS A 5 -4.50 -3.27 22.11
C LYS A 5 -3.41 -2.47 21.40
N ASN A 6 -2.89 -1.44 22.07
CA ASN A 6 -1.86 -0.59 21.52
C ASN A 6 -0.49 -1.31 21.47
N THR A 7 -0.16 -2.11 22.48
CA THR A 7 1.09 -2.87 22.53
C THR A 7 1.19 -3.87 21.35
N GLU A 8 0.15 -4.66 21.08
CA GLU A 8 0.15 -5.65 19.99
C GLU A 8 0.20 -4.99 18.60
N ALA A 9 -0.40 -3.82 18.43
CA ALA A 9 -0.29 -3.07 17.18
C ALA A 9 1.14 -2.54 16.97
N VAL A 10 1.81 -2.09 18.01
CA VAL A 10 3.21 -1.69 17.99
C VAL A 10 4.11 -2.89 17.68
N ASP A 11 3.81 -4.08 18.21
CA ASP A 11 4.56 -5.29 17.90
C ASP A 11 4.41 -5.72 16.43
N CYS A 12 3.21 -5.67 15.85
CA CYS A 12 3.00 -5.86 14.42
C CYS A 12 3.80 -4.84 13.59
N GLN A 13 3.80 -3.58 14.00
CA GLN A 13 4.56 -2.53 13.33
C GLN A 13 6.06 -2.81 13.40
N ARG A 14 6.59 -3.21 14.56
CA ARG A 14 8.01 -3.60 14.74
C ARG A 14 8.39 -4.77 13.83
N LEU A 15 7.54 -5.78 13.70
CA LEU A 15 7.77 -6.90 12.78
C LEU A 15 7.86 -6.44 11.34
N ILE A 16 6.95 -5.56 10.89
CA ILE A 16 6.99 -5.00 9.54
C ILE A 16 8.32 -4.26 9.31
N LEU A 17 8.70 -3.38 10.23
CA LEU A 17 9.92 -2.59 10.12
C LEU A 17 11.18 -3.47 10.15
N SER A 18 11.19 -4.56 10.95
CA SER A 18 12.32 -5.48 11.04
C SER A 18 12.59 -6.23 9.74
N LEU A 19 11.59 -6.44 8.89
CA LEU A 19 11.78 -7.00 7.55
C LEU A 19 12.67 -6.12 6.67
N PHE A 20 12.71 -4.82 6.92
CA PHE A 20 13.53 -3.85 6.19
C PHE A 20 14.84 -3.52 6.91
N GLN A 21 15.13 -4.10 8.08
CA GLN A 21 16.33 -3.87 8.87
C GLN A 21 17.22 -5.11 8.91
N ASN A 22 18.52 -4.92 8.66
CA ASN A 22 19.52 -5.98 8.88
C ASN A 22 20.04 -5.82 10.31
N LYS A 23 19.36 -6.38 11.32
CA LYS A 23 19.88 -6.47 12.68
C LYS A 23 20.52 -7.84 12.89
N GLU A 24 21.80 -7.84 13.31
CA GLU A 24 22.46 -9.06 13.77
C GLU A 24 21.68 -9.61 14.98
N GLY A 25 21.43 -10.93 14.97
CA GLY A 25 20.65 -11.60 16.03
C GLY A 25 19.13 -11.43 15.91
N SER A 26 18.60 -10.82 14.85
CA SER A 26 17.16 -10.77 14.59
C SER A 26 16.63 -12.14 14.21
N GLU A 27 15.52 -12.57 14.83
CA GLU A 27 14.78 -13.79 14.43
C GLU A 27 14.04 -13.61 13.09
N VAL A 28 13.91 -12.37 12.61
CA VAL A 28 13.20 -12.04 11.38
C VAL A 28 14.18 -12.00 10.22
N CYS A 29 13.94 -12.84 9.20
CA CYS A 29 14.71 -12.82 7.96
C CYS A 29 14.44 -11.53 7.19
N PRO A 30 15.46 -10.71 6.86
CA PRO A 30 15.28 -9.53 6.03
C PRO A 30 14.75 -9.91 4.63
N ILE A 31 13.86 -9.07 4.09
CA ILE A 31 13.21 -9.30 2.78
C ILE A 31 14.22 -9.53 1.66
N GLU A 32 15.34 -8.84 1.70
CA GLU A 32 16.41 -8.97 0.69
C GLU A 32 17.05 -10.35 0.61
N ARG A 33 16.90 -11.17 1.66
CA ARG A 33 17.40 -12.55 1.72
C ARG A 33 16.39 -13.58 1.22
N LEU A 34 15.17 -13.15 0.86
CA LEU A 34 14.19 -14.06 0.28
C LEU A 34 14.63 -14.49 -1.11
N ILE A 35 14.44 -15.77 -1.41
CA ILE A 35 14.68 -16.32 -2.75
C ILE A 35 13.38 -16.14 -3.55
N VAL A 36 13.46 -15.34 -4.60
CA VAL A 36 12.34 -15.10 -5.52
C VAL A 36 12.70 -15.68 -6.89
N PRO A 37 11.94 -16.64 -7.41
CA PRO A 37 12.22 -17.22 -8.72
C PRO A 37 12.35 -16.17 -9.82
N GLY A 38 13.43 -16.24 -10.60
CA GLY A 38 13.71 -15.33 -11.71
C GLY A 38 14.27 -13.96 -11.30
N LYS A 39 14.66 -13.76 -10.03
CA LYS A 39 15.31 -12.55 -9.56
C LYS A 39 16.60 -12.85 -8.81
N GLU A 40 17.68 -12.21 -9.23
CA GLU A 40 18.98 -12.27 -8.53
C GLU A 40 18.99 -11.38 -7.29
N LYS A 41 18.31 -10.24 -7.37
CA LYS A 41 18.21 -9.26 -6.29
C LYS A 41 16.79 -8.68 -6.22
N ILE A 42 16.30 -8.49 -4.99
CA ILE A 42 15.01 -7.88 -4.73
C ILE A 42 15.15 -6.35 -4.74
N ASP A 43 14.36 -5.68 -5.56
CA ASP A 43 14.16 -4.25 -5.51
C ASP A 43 13.06 -3.94 -4.48
N LEU A 44 13.46 -3.36 -3.34
CA LEU A 44 12.53 -3.06 -2.24
C LEU A 44 11.39 -2.12 -2.64
N GLN A 45 11.59 -1.30 -3.66
CA GLN A 45 10.57 -0.36 -4.11
C GLN A 45 9.63 -0.95 -5.16
N ARG A 46 10.15 -1.76 -6.07
CA ARG A 46 9.36 -2.32 -7.18
C ARG A 46 8.80 -3.70 -6.88
N ASP A 47 9.54 -4.51 -6.12
CA ASP A 47 9.19 -5.92 -5.88
C ASP A 47 8.42 -6.15 -4.60
N VAL A 48 8.36 -5.17 -3.69
CA VAL A 48 7.72 -5.30 -2.37
C VAL A 48 6.57 -4.33 -2.22
N GLN A 49 5.44 -4.83 -1.73
CA GLN A 49 4.28 -3.99 -1.40
C GLN A 49 3.66 -4.41 -0.07
N ILE A 50 3.44 -3.45 0.81
CA ILE A 50 2.70 -3.66 2.05
C ILE A 50 1.24 -3.31 1.80
N LEU A 51 0.34 -4.24 2.15
CA LEU A 51 -1.11 -4.08 2.01
C LEU A 51 -1.80 -4.15 3.37
N VAL A 52 -2.62 -3.15 3.64
CA VAL A 52 -3.38 -3.05 4.90
C VAL A 52 -4.86 -2.75 4.62
N PRO A 53 -5.78 -3.09 5.52
CA PRO A 53 -7.21 -2.83 5.34
C PRO A 53 -7.63 -1.36 5.42
N GLN A 54 -6.86 -0.49 6.10
CA GLN A 54 -7.28 0.87 6.42
C GLN A 54 -6.14 1.90 6.40
N HIS A 55 -6.50 3.19 6.38
CA HIS A 55 -5.54 4.29 6.33
C HIS A 55 -5.01 4.69 7.71
N LYS A 56 -5.88 4.77 8.72
CA LYS A 56 -5.56 5.30 10.06
C LYS A 56 -5.16 4.20 11.03
N GLY A 57 -4.52 4.61 12.13
CA GLY A 57 -4.08 3.74 13.23
C GLY A 57 -2.62 3.31 13.11
N GLU A 58 -2.10 2.65 14.15
CA GLU A 58 -0.69 2.26 14.29
C GLU A 58 -0.18 1.37 13.14
N VAL A 59 -1.03 0.52 12.61
CA VAL A 59 -0.75 -0.35 11.45
C VAL A 59 -1.55 0.05 10.22
N GLY A 60 -1.95 1.33 10.13
CA GLY A 60 -2.56 1.94 8.95
C GLY A 60 -1.53 2.47 7.95
N THR A 61 -1.96 2.74 6.70
CA THR A 61 -1.04 3.23 5.66
C THR A 61 -0.36 4.53 6.02
N GLU A 62 -1.03 5.44 6.75
CA GLU A 62 -0.49 6.74 7.12
C GLU A 62 0.73 6.57 8.03
N THR A 63 0.58 5.85 9.15
CA THR A 63 1.66 5.62 10.12
C THR A 63 2.77 4.77 9.52
N LEU A 64 2.44 3.71 8.76
CA LEU A 64 3.45 2.86 8.14
C LEU A 64 4.30 3.62 7.12
N ASN A 65 3.70 4.47 6.28
CA ASN A 65 4.48 5.25 5.31
C ASN A 65 5.42 6.24 5.98
N ILE A 66 5.02 6.88 7.08
CA ILE A 66 5.89 7.75 7.87
C ILE A 66 7.14 7.00 8.36
N LYS A 67 6.94 5.80 8.92
CA LYS A 67 8.04 5.00 9.50
C LYS A 67 8.90 4.29 8.45
N LEU A 68 8.32 3.94 7.31
CA LEU A 68 9.02 3.23 6.24
C LEU A 68 9.88 4.17 5.39
N GLN A 69 9.48 5.43 5.20
CA GLN A 69 10.23 6.38 4.38
C GLN A 69 11.70 6.46 4.80
N PRO A 70 12.06 6.80 6.07
CA PRO A 70 13.47 6.91 6.47
C PRO A 70 14.22 5.58 6.35
N LEU A 71 13.56 4.45 6.62
CA LEU A 71 14.20 3.13 6.51
C LEU A 71 14.55 2.78 5.07
N ILE A 72 13.62 3.02 4.15
CA ILE A 72 13.82 2.72 2.72
C ILE A 72 14.83 3.69 2.13
N GLN A 73 14.77 4.98 2.45
CA GLN A 73 15.74 5.97 2.02
C GLN A 73 17.16 5.60 2.45
N LYS A 74 17.34 5.24 3.72
CA LYS A 74 18.64 4.78 4.21
C LYS A 74 19.10 3.50 3.51
N LYS A 75 18.21 2.55 3.32
CA LYS A 75 18.56 1.22 2.79
C LYS A 75 18.83 1.20 1.29
N VAL A 76 18.03 1.92 0.52
CA VAL A 76 18.11 1.91 -0.96
C VAL A 76 19.10 2.96 -1.46
N TYR A 77 19.09 4.15 -0.86
CA TYR A 77 19.86 5.31 -1.34
C TYR A 77 21.00 5.71 -0.42
N GLY A 78 21.12 5.12 0.77
CA GLY A 78 22.14 5.50 1.77
C GLY A 78 21.89 6.87 2.42
N VAL A 79 20.69 7.45 2.22
CA VAL A 79 20.34 8.79 2.72
C VAL A 79 19.65 8.67 4.09
N GLU A 80 20.19 9.37 5.08
CA GLU A 80 19.55 9.46 6.39
C GLU A 80 18.50 10.57 6.38
N VAL A 81 17.25 10.17 6.62
CA VAL A 81 16.10 11.06 6.73
C VAL A 81 15.52 10.92 8.13
N ALA A 82 15.24 12.03 8.78
CA ALA A 82 14.58 12.02 10.10
C ALA A 82 13.14 11.47 9.96
N GLU A 83 12.70 10.74 10.98
CA GLU A 83 11.30 10.32 11.04
C GLU A 83 10.41 11.57 11.15
N PHE A 84 9.38 11.62 10.32
CA PHE A 84 8.45 12.75 10.29
C PHE A 84 7.54 12.71 11.50
N GLU A 85 7.48 13.83 12.23
CA GLU A 85 6.52 14.04 13.31
C GLU A 85 5.37 14.91 12.79
N PRO A 86 4.13 14.39 12.75
CA PRO A 86 2.97 15.18 12.34
C PRO A 86 2.77 16.39 13.26
N ASP A 87 2.68 17.55 12.68
CA ASP A 87 2.33 18.80 13.34
C ASP A 87 0.92 19.27 12.97
N GLY A 88 0.48 20.38 13.55
CA GLY A 88 -0.83 20.95 13.25
C GLY A 88 -0.98 21.45 11.79
N ARG A 89 0.12 21.58 11.04
CA ARG A 89 0.16 22.09 9.66
C ARG A 89 0.26 20.97 8.63
N SER A 90 1.05 19.94 8.92
CA SER A 90 1.23 18.80 8.04
C SER A 90 1.01 17.47 8.77
N LYS A 91 0.26 16.57 8.14
CA LYS A 91 0.02 15.21 8.63
C LYS A 91 0.79 14.15 7.85
N LYS A 92 1.54 14.55 6.85
CA LYS A 92 2.27 13.64 5.95
C LYS A 92 3.71 14.13 5.78
N PRO A 93 4.67 13.22 5.69
CA PRO A 93 6.05 13.59 5.40
C PRO A 93 6.17 14.28 4.03
N PRO A 94 7.15 15.16 3.84
CA PRO A 94 7.42 15.74 2.53
C PRO A 94 7.85 14.64 1.56
N PHE A 95 7.55 14.85 0.28
CA PHE A 95 8.06 14.00 -0.79
C PHE A 95 9.52 14.34 -1.07
N ILE A 96 10.35 13.31 -1.15
CA ILE A 96 11.78 13.44 -1.49
C ILE A 96 12.14 12.48 -2.62
N VAL A 97 13.26 12.74 -3.29
CA VAL A 97 13.78 11.84 -4.33
C VAL A 97 13.94 10.42 -3.78
N GLY A 98 13.54 9.43 -4.57
CA GLY A 98 13.54 8.05 -4.16
C GLY A 98 12.26 7.58 -3.46
N ASP A 99 11.32 8.46 -3.14
CA ASP A 99 10.05 8.02 -2.55
C ASP A 99 9.18 7.29 -3.56
N LYS A 100 8.61 6.19 -3.11
CA LYS A 100 7.54 5.48 -3.83
C LYS A 100 6.21 6.18 -3.60
N VAL A 101 5.54 6.55 -4.68
CA VAL A 101 4.30 7.31 -4.65
C VAL A 101 3.21 6.65 -5.51
N ILE A 102 1.97 7.00 -5.25
CA ILE A 102 0.80 6.58 -6.04
C ILE A 102 -0.02 7.80 -6.43
N GLN A 103 -0.49 7.82 -7.67
CA GLN A 103 -1.46 8.79 -8.14
C GLN A 103 -2.84 8.45 -7.57
N ILE A 104 -3.47 9.38 -6.84
CA ILE A 104 -4.78 9.14 -6.19
C ILE A 104 -5.96 9.71 -6.98
N LYS A 105 -5.69 10.48 -8.03
CA LYS A 105 -6.68 11.03 -8.94
C LYS A 105 -6.10 11.08 -10.35
N SER A 106 -6.83 10.58 -11.34
CA SER A 106 -6.35 10.60 -12.74
C SER A 106 -6.02 12.01 -13.21
N ASP A 107 -4.88 12.14 -13.86
CA ASP A 107 -4.45 13.36 -14.55
C ASP A 107 -4.30 13.07 -16.04
N TYR A 108 -5.34 13.42 -16.80
CA TYR A 108 -5.39 13.17 -18.25
C TYR A 108 -4.40 14.04 -19.04
N LYS A 109 -3.91 15.15 -18.45
CA LYS A 109 -2.95 16.05 -19.15
C LYS A 109 -1.59 15.39 -19.32
N ILE A 110 -1.17 14.63 -18.31
CA ILE A 110 0.10 13.89 -18.33
C ILE A 110 -0.08 12.40 -18.60
N GLY A 111 -1.33 11.95 -18.77
CA GLY A 111 -1.67 10.56 -19.08
C GLY A 111 -1.55 9.60 -17.90
N VAL A 112 -1.50 10.09 -16.65
CA VAL A 112 -1.32 9.25 -15.46
C VAL A 112 -2.68 8.97 -14.81
N MET A 113 -3.00 7.71 -14.68
CA MET A 113 -4.29 7.27 -14.13
C MET A 113 -4.26 7.11 -12.61
N ASN A 114 -5.44 7.19 -11.98
CA ASN A 114 -5.58 6.86 -10.56
C ASN A 114 -5.11 5.41 -10.31
N GLY A 115 -4.27 5.23 -9.29
CA GLY A 115 -3.68 3.94 -8.94
C GLY A 115 -2.31 3.68 -9.57
N THR A 116 -1.84 4.51 -10.51
CA THR A 116 -0.49 4.37 -11.08
C THR A 116 0.55 4.66 -10.01
N ILE A 117 1.49 3.73 -9.82
CA ILE A 117 2.62 3.85 -8.90
C ILE A 117 3.81 4.46 -9.64
N GLY A 118 4.66 5.18 -8.94
CA GLY A 118 5.89 5.73 -9.47
C GLY A 118 6.93 5.96 -8.38
N ILE A 119 8.14 6.28 -8.81
CA ILE A 119 9.26 6.63 -7.92
C ILE A 119 9.71 8.04 -8.27
N ILE A 120 9.90 8.88 -7.26
CA ILE A 120 10.38 10.24 -7.44
C ILE A 120 11.85 10.17 -7.85
N SER A 121 12.17 10.73 -9.01
CA SER A 121 13.50 10.79 -9.60
C SER A 121 14.16 12.14 -9.34
N ASP A 122 15.45 12.22 -9.60
CA ASP A 122 16.17 13.49 -9.59
C ASP A 122 15.54 14.47 -10.59
N PRO A 123 15.27 15.72 -10.18
CA PRO A 123 14.71 16.71 -11.07
C PRO A 123 15.75 17.17 -12.09
N PRO A 124 15.34 17.39 -13.35
CA PRO A 124 16.23 17.98 -14.33
C PRO A 124 16.59 19.42 -13.97
N SER A 125 17.68 19.95 -14.55
CA SER A 125 18.20 21.28 -14.23
C SER A 125 17.23 22.45 -14.47
N TYR A 126 16.22 22.26 -15.29
CA TYR A 126 15.19 23.27 -15.57
C TYR A 126 13.99 23.20 -14.60
N ALA A 127 13.89 22.16 -13.75
CA ALA A 127 12.81 22.03 -12.78
C ALA A 127 12.99 23.04 -11.63
N LYS A 128 11.87 23.54 -11.10
CA LYS A 128 11.89 24.39 -9.91
C LYS A 128 12.13 23.54 -8.67
N GLU A 129 12.75 24.10 -7.65
CA GLU A 129 13.08 23.43 -6.39
C GLU A 129 11.91 22.63 -5.76
N LYS A 130 10.69 23.12 -5.96
CA LYS A 130 9.49 22.47 -5.41
C LYS A 130 8.82 21.48 -6.36
N ASP A 131 9.28 21.33 -7.59
CA ASP A 131 8.65 20.43 -8.55
C ASP A 131 9.10 18.99 -8.29
N LEU A 132 8.20 18.02 -8.58
CA LEU A 132 8.49 16.60 -8.46
C LEU A 132 8.62 16.00 -9.85
N PHE A 133 9.63 15.16 -10.03
CA PHE A 133 9.88 14.46 -11.28
C PHE A 133 9.69 12.96 -10.99
N ILE A 134 8.67 12.33 -11.58
CA ILE A 134 8.23 11.00 -11.18
C ILE A 134 8.26 10.04 -12.36
N GLN A 135 9.01 8.95 -12.20
CA GLN A 135 8.97 7.82 -13.12
C GLN A 135 7.80 6.93 -12.74
N PHE A 136 6.69 7.08 -13.41
CA PHE A 136 5.51 6.24 -13.24
C PHE A 136 5.65 4.90 -13.97
N ASP A 137 5.12 3.84 -13.36
CA ASP A 137 5.08 2.52 -13.98
C ASP A 137 4.23 2.56 -15.27
N GLY A 138 4.74 1.90 -16.32
CA GLY A 138 4.10 1.90 -17.65
C GLY A 138 4.31 3.17 -18.48
N HIS A 139 5.16 4.10 -18.02
CA HIS A 139 5.54 5.28 -18.79
C HIS A 139 7.03 5.25 -19.13
N ASP A 140 7.38 5.54 -20.39
CA ASP A 140 8.77 5.52 -20.85
C ASP A 140 9.59 6.67 -20.25
N GLU A 141 8.94 7.83 -20.03
CA GLU A 141 9.59 9.03 -19.52
C GLU A 141 8.98 9.50 -18.19
N PRO A 142 9.84 10.01 -17.28
CA PRO A 142 9.36 10.65 -16.05
C PRO A 142 8.45 11.83 -16.33
N LYS A 143 7.48 12.06 -15.46
CA LYS A 143 6.51 13.16 -15.56
C LYS A 143 6.81 14.25 -14.54
N LEU A 144 6.73 15.51 -14.98
CA LEU A 144 6.88 16.67 -14.11
C LEU A 144 5.53 16.98 -13.43
N ILE A 145 5.54 17.00 -12.10
CA ILE A 145 4.36 17.29 -11.27
C ILE A 145 4.57 18.62 -10.55
N THR A 146 3.75 19.60 -10.86
CA THR A 146 3.87 20.97 -10.35
C THR A 146 2.64 21.40 -9.56
N GLY A 147 2.78 22.39 -8.70
CA GLY A 147 1.68 23.09 -8.02
C GLY A 147 0.70 22.14 -7.32
N ASP A 148 -0.59 22.36 -7.56
CA ASP A 148 -1.70 21.63 -6.92
C ASP A 148 -1.78 20.14 -7.31
N ALA A 149 -1.17 19.76 -8.44
CA ALA A 149 -1.14 18.37 -8.89
C ALA A 149 -0.43 17.45 -7.88
N LYS A 150 0.47 17.97 -7.05
CA LYS A 150 1.12 17.23 -5.94
C LYS A 150 0.12 16.75 -4.89
N GLY A 151 -0.98 17.46 -4.71
CA GLY A 151 -2.08 17.05 -3.84
C GLY A 151 -2.76 15.74 -4.29
N ASN A 152 -2.54 15.33 -5.55
CA ASN A 152 -3.03 14.08 -6.11
C ASN A 152 -2.05 12.91 -5.94
N LEU A 153 -1.00 13.07 -5.13
CA LEU A 153 -0.02 12.04 -4.81
C LEU A 153 -0.16 11.58 -3.36
N ALA A 154 0.20 10.34 -3.10
CA ALA A 154 0.37 9.80 -1.76
C ALA A 154 1.58 8.87 -1.71
N HIS A 155 2.22 8.73 -0.52
CA HIS A 155 3.26 7.72 -0.30
C HIS A 155 2.69 6.32 -0.51
N ALA A 156 3.48 5.43 -1.09
CA ALA A 156 3.02 4.13 -1.57
C ALA A 156 3.81 2.92 -1.06
N ASN A 157 4.68 3.06 -0.05
CA ASN A 157 5.34 1.90 0.57
C ASN A 157 4.31 0.97 1.24
N ALA A 158 3.28 1.55 1.88
CA ALA A 158 2.11 0.84 2.37
C ALA A 158 0.85 1.41 1.70
N LEU A 159 0.01 0.53 1.13
CA LEU A 159 -1.23 0.87 0.46
C LEU A 159 -2.42 0.11 1.05
N THR A 160 -3.62 0.61 0.83
CA THR A 160 -4.81 -0.20 1.13
C THR A 160 -5.02 -1.27 0.07
N VAL A 161 -5.59 -2.40 0.48
CA VAL A 161 -5.89 -3.53 -0.42
C VAL A 161 -6.67 -3.07 -1.66
N HIS A 162 -7.63 -2.15 -1.50
CA HIS A 162 -8.43 -1.62 -2.60
C HIS A 162 -7.60 -0.89 -3.67
N LYS A 163 -6.52 -0.20 -3.27
CA LYS A 163 -5.64 0.53 -4.19
C LYS A 163 -4.80 -0.39 -5.07
N MET A 164 -4.58 -1.63 -4.63
CA MET A 164 -3.82 -2.64 -5.38
C MET A 164 -4.70 -3.63 -6.14
N GLN A 165 -6.00 -3.39 -6.20
CA GLN A 165 -6.91 -4.26 -6.95
C GLN A 165 -6.56 -4.24 -8.45
N GLY A 166 -6.35 -5.40 -9.04
CA GLY A 166 -5.96 -5.54 -10.46
C GLY A 166 -4.44 -5.58 -10.71
N SER A 167 -3.60 -5.22 -9.72
CA SER A 167 -2.13 -5.28 -9.85
C SER A 167 -1.56 -6.51 -9.17
N GLU A 168 -0.39 -6.96 -9.62
CA GLU A 168 0.35 -8.08 -9.01
C GLU A 168 1.79 -7.65 -8.74
N ILE A 169 2.34 -8.10 -7.61
CA ILE A 169 3.67 -7.73 -7.10
C ILE A 169 4.41 -9.01 -6.70
N PRO A 170 5.73 -9.13 -6.93
CA PRO A 170 6.49 -10.30 -6.56
C PRO A 170 6.36 -10.69 -5.08
N ILE A 171 6.47 -9.73 -4.17
CA ILE A 171 6.41 -9.94 -2.72
C ILE A 171 5.35 -9.02 -2.13
N VAL A 172 4.36 -9.60 -1.47
CA VAL A 172 3.32 -8.84 -0.77
C VAL A 172 3.36 -9.13 0.73
N ILE A 173 3.35 -8.08 1.52
CA ILE A 173 3.22 -8.15 2.98
C ILE A 173 1.78 -7.74 3.33
N CYS A 174 0.96 -8.70 3.71
CA CYS A 174 -0.43 -8.47 4.12
C CYS A 174 -0.50 -8.28 5.63
N VAL A 175 -1.05 -7.16 6.08
CA VAL A 175 -1.18 -6.85 7.51
C VAL A 175 -2.64 -6.88 7.93
N PHE A 176 -2.99 -7.83 8.81
CA PHE A 176 -4.35 -7.97 9.36
C PHE A 176 -4.30 -8.05 10.89
N HIS A 177 -4.64 -6.95 11.53
CA HIS A 177 -4.65 -6.81 12.98
C HIS A 177 -6.06 -6.59 13.50
N LYS A 178 -6.34 -6.87 14.77
CA LYS A 178 -7.65 -6.67 15.40
C LYS A 178 -8.19 -5.23 15.31
N SER A 179 -7.31 -4.23 15.21
CA SER A 179 -7.72 -2.84 14.96
C SER A 179 -8.40 -2.65 13.60
N HIS A 180 -8.21 -3.58 12.68
CA HIS A 180 -8.82 -3.59 11.34
C HIS A 180 -10.20 -4.27 11.29
N SER A 181 -10.77 -4.66 12.44
CA SER A 181 -11.97 -5.52 12.54
C SER A 181 -13.20 -5.01 11.79
N PHE A 182 -13.34 -3.69 11.64
CA PHE A 182 -14.46 -3.09 10.91
C PHE A 182 -14.25 -3.06 9.39
N SER A 183 -13.02 -3.00 8.94
CA SER A 183 -12.67 -2.90 7.51
C SER A 183 -12.25 -4.22 6.90
N ALA A 184 -11.74 -5.15 7.71
CA ALA A 184 -11.27 -6.45 7.23
C ALA A 184 -12.43 -7.41 6.93
N SER A 185 -12.34 -8.09 5.78
CA SER A 185 -13.32 -9.11 5.36
C SER A 185 -12.60 -10.23 4.60
N ARG A 186 -13.30 -11.37 4.42
CA ARG A 186 -12.79 -12.51 3.63
C ARG A 186 -12.43 -12.11 2.21
N ALA A 187 -13.26 -11.32 1.56
CA ALA A 187 -12.99 -10.83 0.22
C ALA A 187 -11.74 -9.94 0.17
N MET A 188 -11.53 -9.10 1.18
CA MET A 188 -10.35 -8.26 1.29
C MET A 188 -9.08 -9.08 1.57
N LEU A 189 -9.15 -10.05 2.50
CA LEU A 189 -8.03 -10.95 2.78
C LEU A 189 -7.64 -11.74 1.52
N TYR A 190 -8.62 -12.33 0.83
CA TYR A 190 -8.41 -13.03 -0.43
C TYR A 190 -7.76 -12.12 -1.48
N THR A 191 -8.32 -10.92 -1.68
CA THR A 191 -7.77 -9.94 -2.63
C THR A 191 -6.32 -9.58 -2.28
N ALA A 192 -5.98 -9.37 -1.00
CA ALA A 192 -4.62 -9.02 -0.59
C ALA A 192 -3.64 -10.16 -0.88
N VAL A 193 -3.95 -11.39 -0.48
CA VAL A 193 -3.08 -12.56 -0.65
C VAL A 193 -2.84 -12.86 -2.13
N THR A 194 -3.88 -12.74 -2.97
CA THR A 194 -3.78 -13.00 -4.42
C THR A 194 -3.04 -11.90 -5.19
N ARG A 195 -2.58 -10.84 -4.55
CA ARG A 195 -1.68 -9.84 -5.20
C ARG A 195 -0.24 -10.31 -5.26
N ALA A 196 0.14 -11.30 -4.47
CA ALA A 196 1.50 -11.84 -4.47
C ALA A 196 1.71 -12.80 -5.65
N LYS A 197 2.72 -12.50 -6.50
CA LYS A 197 3.16 -13.43 -7.56
C LYS A 197 3.97 -14.60 -7.03
N ASN A 198 4.88 -14.32 -6.09
CA ASN A 198 5.86 -15.29 -5.62
C ASN A 198 5.77 -15.53 -4.12
N VAL A 199 5.77 -14.46 -3.31
CA VAL A 199 5.85 -14.55 -1.87
C VAL A 199 4.77 -13.69 -1.22
N CYS A 200 3.97 -14.30 -0.35
CA CYS A 200 3.03 -13.60 0.52
C CYS A 200 3.46 -13.76 1.97
N ILE A 201 3.76 -12.64 2.64
CA ILE A 201 4.06 -12.59 4.07
C ILE A 201 2.80 -12.07 4.77
N LEU A 202 2.25 -12.88 5.68
CA LEU A 202 1.06 -12.50 6.43
C LEU A 202 1.45 -12.12 7.86
N ILE A 203 1.23 -10.85 8.22
CA ILE A 203 1.51 -10.30 9.53
C ILE A 203 0.22 -9.90 10.21
N GLY A 204 0.05 -10.25 11.47
CA GLY A 204 -1.14 -9.88 12.22
C GLY A 204 -1.29 -10.67 13.51
N ASP A 205 -2.35 -10.38 14.24
CA ASP A 205 -2.73 -11.20 15.38
C ASP A 205 -3.74 -12.30 14.95
N PRO A 206 -3.73 -13.46 15.66
CA PRO A 206 -4.59 -14.59 15.31
C PRO A 206 -6.09 -14.25 15.29
N TRP A 207 -6.52 -13.32 16.15
CA TRP A 207 -7.92 -12.88 16.19
C TRP A 207 -8.27 -12.03 14.97
N GLY A 208 -7.43 -11.07 14.60
CA GLY A 208 -7.63 -10.20 13.45
C GLY A 208 -7.69 -10.98 12.14
N LEU A 209 -6.80 -11.95 11.96
CA LEU A 209 -6.77 -12.84 10.80
C LEU A 209 -8.03 -13.73 10.73
N ARG A 210 -8.39 -14.38 11.84
CA ARG A 210 -9.62 -15.20 11.92
C ARG A 210 -10.85 -14.35 11.64
N LYS A 211 -10.95 -13.17 12.26
CA LYS A 211 -12.06 -12.24 12.03
C LYS A 211 -12.19 -11.84 10.57
N ALA A 212 -11.06 -11.53 9.90
CA ALA A 212 -11.05 -11.25 8.47
C ALA A 212 -11.56 -12.45 7.65
N ALA A 213 -11.06 -13.65 7.94
CA ALA A 213 -11.47 -14.88 7.24
C ALA A 213 -12.96 -15.22 7.42
N ASP A 214 -13.52 -14.96 8.59
CA ASP A 214 -14.91 -15.31 8.93
C ASP A 214 -15.92 -14.24 8.50
N THR A 215 -15.46 -12.99 8.23
CA THR A 215 -16.36 -11.90 7.87
C THR A 215 -16.75 -11.96 6.39
N ILE A 216 -18.00 -12.36 6.12
CA ILE A 216 -18.60 -12.38 4.78
C ILE A 216 -19.46 -11.12 4.62
N VAL A 217 -19.16 -10.28 3.63
CA VAL A 217 -19.85 -9.00 3.38
C VAL A 217 -20.81 -9.11 2.19
N VAL A 218 -20.60 -10.09 1.30
CA VAL A 218 -21.33 -10.21 0.02
C VAL A 218 -22.83 -10.40 0.25
N ASP A 219 -23.22 -11.19 1.25
CA ASP A 219 -24.63 -11.51 1.55
C ASP A 219 -25.45 -10.29 2.02
N ARG A 220 -24.79 -9.16 2.32
CA ARG A 220 -25.45 -7.93 2.75
C ARG A 220 -25.68 -6.95 1.61
N ARG A 221 -25.19 -7.23 0.42
CA ARG A 221 -25.39 -6.36 -0.73
C ARG A 221 -26.82 -6.53 -1.23
N ARG A 222 -27.65 -5.50 -1.03
CA ARG A 222 -28.97 -5.41 -1.66
C ARG A 222 -28.77 -4.87 -3.07
N THR A 223 -29.16 -5.63 -4.07
CA THR A 223 -29.18 -5.22 -5.46
C THR A 223 -30.59 -5.42 -6.02
N LEU A 224 -30.99 -4.58 -6.96
CA LEU A 224 -32.25 -4.75 -7.69
C LEU A 224 -32.09 -5.67 -8.91
N LEU A 225 -30.92 -6.28 -9.11
CA LEU A 225 -30.60 -7.06 -10.31
C LEU A 225 -31.54 -8.24 -10.47
N ASP A 226 -31.85 -8.97 -9.40
CA ASP A 226 -32.79 -10.08 -9.42
C ASP A 226 -34.22 -9.67 -9.80
N ILE A 227 -34.67 -8.49 -9.35
CA ILE A 227 -35.97 -7.91 -9.67
C ILE A 227 -36.00 -7.50 -11.14
N TRP A 228 -34.95 -6.84 -11.64
CA TRP A 228 -34.87 -6.43 -13.03
C TRP A 228 -34.80 -7.63 -13.98
N THR A 229 -34.01 -8.64 -13.64
CA THR A 229 -33.87 -9.86 -14.45
C THR A 229 -35.19 -10.62 -14.55
N LYS A 230 -35.95 -10.73 -13.44
CA LYS A 230 -37.28 -11.36 -13.46
C LYS A 230 -38.26 -10.60 -14.36
N LYS A 231 -38.27 -9.26 -14.27
CA LYS A 231 -39.14 -8.45 -15.13
C LYS A 231 -38.82 -8.61 -16.64
N GLU A 232 -37.53 -8.66 -16.99
CA GLU A 232 -37.11 -8.88 -18.38
C GLU A 232 -37.52 -10.25 -18.90
N ILE A 233 -37.44 -11.30 -18.04
CA ILE A 233 -37.89 -12.64 -18.39
C ILE A 233 -39.41 -12.65 -18.64
N GLU A 234 -40.21 -12.08 -17.70
CA GLU A 234 -41.66 -12.00 -17.80
C GLU A 234 -42.13 -11.23 -19.09
N ILE A 235 -41.39 -10.17 -19.47
CA ILE A 235 -41.67 -9.42 -20.69
C ILE A 235 -41.43 -10.28 -21.95
N ASN A 236 -40.31 -11.01 -21.97
CA ASN A 236 -39.94 -11.86 -23.12
C ASN A 236 -40.77 -13.14 -23.24
N GLU A 237 -41.38 -13.65 -22.17
CA GLU A 237 -42.30 -14.79 -22.22
C GLU A 237 -43.73 -14.42 -22.68
N ASN A 238 -44.06 -13.12 -22.68
CA ASN A 238 -45.36 -12.59 -23.09
C ASN A 238 -45.37 -11.99 -24.51
N ILE A 239 -44.30 -12.16 -25.31
CA ILE A 239 -44.17 -11.81 -26.71
C ILE A 239 -44.20 -13.09 -27.56
#